data_d0bd6c2c70f87e89c57f48bc57e15389
#
_entry.id   d0bd6c2c70f87e89c57f48bc57e15389
#
_cell.length_a   1.000
_cell.length_b   1.000
_cell.length_c   1.000
_cell.angle_alpha   90.00
_cell.angle_beta   90.00
_cell.angle_gamma   90.00
#
_symmetry.space_group_name_H-M   'P 1'
#
loop_
_entity.id
_entity.type
_entity.pdbx_description
1 polymer ?
#
loop_
_entity_poly.entity_id
_entity_poly.type
_entity_poly.pdbx_seq_one_letter_code
_entity_poly.pdbx_strand_id
1 'polypeptide(L)'
;MLVRDSMSTVVLTIGPTHTLRQAARLMSARRIGAAVVHDPDTFGLGIITERDILDAVGSGLDPDRETASAHTTTDVVFAAPAWTLEEAAEAMTHGGFRHLIVLDGDGAVGIVSVRDIIRCWSPARRRRPAVAAG
;
A
#
# COMPACT_ATOMS: atom_id res chain seq x y z
N MET A 1 -10.98 -12.03 -11.29
CA MET A 1 -9.62 -11.52 -11.24
C MET A 1 -9.12 -11.56 -9.80
N LEU A 2 -7.90 -11.99 -9.61
CA LEU A 2 -7.34 -12.19 -8.29
C LEU A 2 -6.42 -11.05 -7.91
N VAL A 3 -6.17 -10.91 -6.60
CA VAL A 3 -5.25 -9.90 -6.08
C VAL A 3 -3.88 -9.98 -6.75
N ARG A 4 -3.35 -11.18 -6.93
CA ARG A 4 -2.05 -11.36 -7.60
C ARG A 4 -1.98 -10.81 -9.01
N ASP A 5 -3.12 -10.66 -9.68
CA ASP A 5 -3.18 -10.14 -11.05
C ASP A 5 -3.11 -8.61 -11.09
N SER A 6 -3.40 -7.94 -9.98
CA SER A 6 -3.49 -6.48 -9.94
C SER A 6 -2.52 -5.83 -8.95
N MET A 7 -1.98 -6.59 -8.00
CA MET A 7 -1.07 -6.04 -6.99
C MET A 7 0.21 -5.51 -7.61
N SER A 8 0.82 -4.52 -6.94
CA SER A 8 2.18 -4.12 -7.23
C SER A 8 3.13 -5.09 -6.55
N THR A 9 4.12 -5.59 -7.30
CA THR A 9 5.19 -6.43 -6.75
C THR A 9 6.39 -5.62 -6.28
N VAL A 10 6.36 -4.31 -6.47
CA VAL A 10 7.38 -3.41 -5.95
C VAL A 10 7.03 -3.16 -4.47
N VAL A 11 7.65 -3.90 -3.58
CA VAL A 11 7.43 -3.79 -2.14
C VAL A 11 8.65 -3.14 -1.52
N LEU A 12 8.46 -1.92 -1.02
CA LEU A 12 9.48 -1.23 -0.24
C LEU A 12 9.24 -1.57 1.22
N THR A 13 10.27 -2.10 1.87
CA THR A 13 10.25 -2.35 3.32
C THR A 13 11.25 -1.43 3.99
N ILE A 14 10.79 -0.73 5.01
CA ILE A 14 11.62 0.18 5.81
C ILE A 14 11.56 -0.24 7.27
N GLY A 15 12.48 0.30 8.06
CA GLY A 15 12.49 0.08 9.49
C GLY A 15 11.73 1.16 10.26
N PRO A 16 11.41 0.90 11.53
CA PRO A 16 10.62 1.83 12.34
C PRO A 16 11.32 3.16 12.63
N THR A 17 12.64 3.20 12.55
CA THR A 17 13.44 4.40 12.86
C THR A 17 13.71 5.27 11.63
N HIS A 18 13.32 4.85 10.44
CA HIS A 18 13.37 5.74 9.28
C HIS A 18 12.55 7.00 9.55
N THR A 19 13.09 8.14 9.16
CA THR A 19 12.33 9.39 9.24
C THR A 19 11.28 9.44 8.14
N LEU A 20 10.27 10.29 8.33
CA LEU A 20 9.26 10.48 7.29
C LEU A 20 9.88 11.00 6.00
N ARG A 21 10.91 11.85 6.09
CA ARG A 21 11.61 12.33 4.90
C ARG A 21 12.31 11.19 4.16
N GLN A 22 12.99 10.29 4.90
CA GLN A 22 13.63 9.13 4.29
C GLN A 22 12.59 8.22 3.62
N ALA A 23 11.48 7.95 4.31
CA ALA A 23 10.38 7.18 3.74
C ALA A 23 9.84 7.84 2.47
N ALA A 24 9.59 9.13 2.52
CA ALA A 24 9.09 9.89 1.38
C ALA A 24 10.02 9.82 0.18
N ARG A 25 11.33 9.96 0.39
CA ARG A 25 12.32 9.86 -0.68
C ARG A 25 12.33 8.50 -1.33
N LEU A 26 12.29 7.44 -0.52
CA LEU A 26 12.30 6.08 -1.04
C LEU A 26 11.02 5.75 -1.80
N MET A 27 9.88 6.18 -1.28
CA MET A 27 8.59 5.98 -1.93
C MET A 27 8.50 6.77 -3.24
N SER A 28 8.91 8.02 -3.21
CA SER A 28 8.90 8.88 -4.38
C SER A 28 9.80 8.35 -5.50
N ALA A 29 11.00 7.87 -5.15
CA ALA A 29 11.92 7.31 -6.12
C ALA A 29 11.34 6.07 -6.83
N ARG A 30 10.49 5.33 -6.15
CA ARG A 30 9.85 4.13 -6.69
C ARG A 30 8.44 4.38 -7.21
N ARG A 31 7.94 5.61 -7.08
CA ARG A 31 6.60 6.01 -7.50
C ARG A 31 5.51 5.14 -6.88
N ILE A 32 5.66 4.87 -5.58
CA ILE A 32 4.70 4.08 -4.81
C ILE A 32 4.13 4.92 -3.68
N GLY A 33 2.88 4.64 -3.31
CA GLY A 33 2.16 5.39 -2.29
C GLY A 33 2.12 4.73 -0.92
N ALA A 34 2.80 3.62 -0.74
CA ALA A 34 2.81 2.90 0.53
C ALA A 34 4.09 2.10 0.70
N ALA A 35 4.54 1.95 1.93
CA ALA A 35 5.69 1.13 2.29
C ALA A 35 5.33 0.22 3.46
N VAL A 36 5.92 -0.95 3.48
CA VAL A 36 5.84 -1.86 4.61
C VAL A 36 6.85 -1.42 5.66
N VAL A 37 6.42 -1.33 6.90
CA VAL A 37 7.31 -1.05 8.02
C VAL A 37 7.47 -2.33 8.83
N HIS A 38 8.68 -2.84 8.86
CA HIS A 38 9.01 -4.07 9.57
C HIS A 38 9.81 -3.73 10.82
N ASP A 39 9.26 -4.10 11.98
CA ASP A 39 9.96 -3.95 13.24
C ASP A 39 10.63 -5.29 13.59
N PRO A 40 11.97 -5.36 13.52
CA PRO A 40 12.68 -6.62 13.79
C PRO A 40 12.56 -7.07 15.25
N ASP A 41 12.30 -6.16 16.17
CA ASP A 41 12.20 -6.52 17.58
C ASP A 41 10.89 -7.21 17.91
N THR A 42 9.81 -6.88 17.22
CA THR A 42 8.49 -7.47 17.45
C THR A 42 8.06 -8.39 16.32
N PHE A 43 8.84 -8.46 15.23
CA PHE A 43 8.48 -9.15 13.98
C PHE A 43 7.15 -8.68 13.39
N GLY A 44 6.68 -7.52 13.84
CA GLY A 44 5.45 -6.93 13.36
C GLY A 44 5.62 -6.27 12.01
N LEU A 45 4.56 -6.32 11.22
CA LEU A 45 4.45 -5.59 9.96
C LEU A 45 3.39 -4.52 10.09
N GLY A 46 3.72 -3.33 9.61
CA GLY A 46 2.78 -2.24 9.51
C GLY A 46 2.87 -1.62 8.14
N ILE A 47 2.06 -0.62 7.90
CA ILE A 47 2.05 0.11 6.64
C ILE A 47 2.09 1.61 6.91
N ILE A 48 2.89 2.31 6.12
CA ILE A 48 2.88 3.78 6.09
C ILE A 48 2.56 4.22 4.67
N THR A 49 1.69 5.21 4.55
CA THR A 49 1.20 5.66 3.25
C THR A 49 1.60 7.12 2.99
N GLU A 50 1.50 7.53 1.74
CA GLU A 50 1.70 8.93 1.38
C GLU A 50 0.75 9.86 2.12
N ARG A 51 -0.47 9.39 2.44
CA ARG A 51 -1.42 10.17 3.23
C ARG A 51 -0.91 10.40 4.65
N ASP A 52 -0.31 9.39 5.26
CA ASP A 52 0.26 9.51 6.61
C ASP A 52 1.33 10.59 6.65
N ILE A 53 2.18 10.62 5.63
CA ILE A 53 3.25 11.61 5.52
C ILE A 53 2.67 13.00 5.28
N LEU A 54 1.71 13.11 4.38
CA LEU A 54 1.04 14.37 4.08
C LEU A 54 0.36 14.95 5.31
N ASP A 55 -0.35 14.12 6.06
CA ASP A 55 -1.06 14.56 7.27
C ASP A 55 -0.07 15.03 8.35
N ALA A 56 1.06 14.36 8.50
CA ALA A 56 2.09 14.76 9.45
C ALA A 56 2.66 16.13 9.09
N VAL A 57 3.03 16.34 7.83
CA VAL A 57 3.58 17.61 7.35
C VAL A 57 2.53 18.71 7.47
N GLY A 58 1.29 18.43 7.08
CA GLY A 58 0.19 19.38 7.16
C GLY A 58 -0.15 19.79 8.58
N SER A 59 0.13 18.92 9.56
CA SER A 59 -0.06 19.21 10.97
C SER A 59 1.10 20.00 11.59
N GLY A 60 2.12 20.31 10.81
CA GLY A 60 3.27 21.08 11.28
C GLY A 60 4.39 20.26 11.90
N LEU A 61 4.35 18.94 11.77
CA LEU A 61 5.41 18.07 12.27
C LEU A 61 6.62 18.10 11.35
N ASP A 62 7.80 17.93 11.94
CA ASP A 62 9.06 17.95 11.21
C ASP A 62 9.37 16.56 10.63
N PRO A 63 9.35 16.39 9.29
CA PRO A 63 9.60 15.08 8.70
C PRO A 63 11.03 14.57 8.91
N ASP A 64 11.95 15.43 9.31
CA ASP A 64 13.32 15.02 9.62
C ASP A 64 13.46 14.47 11.06
N ARG A 65 12.46 14.67 11.88
CA ARG A 65 12.44 14.20 13.26
C ARG A 65 11.42 13.11 13.52
N GLU A 66 10.27 13.17 12.83
CA GLU A 66 9.23 12.16 12.96
C GLU A 66 9.69 10.85 12.35
N THR A 67 9.45 9.76 13.06
CA THR A 67 9.85 8.43 12.60
C THR A 67 8.67 7.68 11.99
N ALA A 68 8.97 6.72 11.14
CA ALA A 68 7.95 5.88 10.54
C ALA A 68 7.11 5.18 11.60
N SER A 69 7.71 4.71 12.69
CA SER A 69 6.97 4.00 13.73
C SER A 69 5.88 4.84 14.37
N ALA A 70 6.07 6.15 14.45
CA ALA A 70 5.08 7.06 15.04
C ALA A 70 3.86 7.28 14.15
N HIS A 71 3.95 6.93 12.88
CA HIS A 71 2.91 7.19 11.88
C HIS A 71 2.46 5.94 11.13
N THR A 72 3.00 4.78 11.51
CA THR A 72 2.67 3.51 10.89
C THR A 72 1.34 2.98 11.43
N THR A 73 0.49 2.48 10.56
CA THR A 73 -0.67 1.69 10.96
C THR A 73 -0.21 0.25 11.18
N THR A 74 -0.43 -0.28 12.37
CA THR A 74 -0.04 -1.65 12.74
C THR A 74 -1.22 -2.61 12.77
N ASP A 75 -2.43 -2.09 12.88
CA ASP A 75 -3.66 -2.89 12.84
C ASP A 75 -4.08 -3.04 11.38
N VAL A 76 -3.31 -3.83 10.63
CA VAL A 76 -3.50 -4.00 9.20
C VAL A 76 -4.18 -5.33 8.89
N VAL A 77 -4.93 -5.34 7.78
CA VAL A 77 -5.48 -6.56 7.21
C VAL A 77 -4.57 -6.99 6.08
N PHE A 78 -4.20 -8.26 6.08
CA PHE A 78 -3.38 -8.83 5.01
C PHE A 78 -4.27 -9.54 4.01
N ALA A 79 -3.96 -9.38 2.74
CA ALA A 79 -4.60 -10.13 1.66
C ALA A 79 -3.72 -11.31 1.28
N ALA A 80 -4.34 -12.32 0.68
CA ALA A 80 -3.60 -13.42 0.06
C ALA A 80 -3.61 -13.23 -1.46
N PRO A 81 -2.59 -13.73 -2.18
CA PRO A 81 -2.55 -13.61 -3.64
C PRO A 81 -3.78 -14.18 -4.34
N ALA A 82 -4.38 -15.21 -3.77
CA ALA A 82 -5.55 -15.89 -4.33
C ALA A 82 -6.89 -15.24 -3.95
N TRP A 83 -6.88 -14.19 -3.15
CA TRP A 83 -8.11 -13.44 -2.89
C TRP A 83 -8.64 -12.86 -4.20
N THR A 84 -9.95 -12.78 -4.30
CA THR A 84 -10.56 -12.03 -5.40
C THR A 84 -10.42 -10.54 -5.15
N LEU A 85 -10.55 -9.75 -6.21
CA LEU A 85 -10.56 -8.28 -6.05
C LEU A 85 -11.77 -7.82 -5.24
N GLU A 86 -12.89 -8.53 -5.33
CA GLU A 86 -14.07 -8.25 -4.52
C GLU A 86 -13.78 -8.42 -3.04
N GLU A 87 -13.09 -9.49 -2.66
CA GLU A 87 -12.70 -9.71 -1.27
C GLU A 87 -11.77 -8.62 -0.77
N ALA A 88 -10.81 -8.20 -1.59
CA ALA A 88 -9.91 -7.11 -1.25
C ALA A 88 -10.67 -5.78 -1.10
N ALA A 89 -11.57 -5.49 -2.03
CA ALA A 89 -12.38 -4.27 -1.98
C ALA A 89 -13.26 -4.23 -0.73
N GLU A 90 -13.84 -5.37 -0.37
CA GLU A 90 -14.67 -5.48 0.83
C GLU A 90 -13.84 -5.22 2.09
N ALA A 91 -12.64 -5.81 2.18
CA ALA A 91 -11.74 -5.60 3.31
C ALA A 91 -11.33 -4.13 3.42
N MET A 92 -11.02 -3.48 2.31
CA MET A 92 -10.67 -2.07 2.29
C MET A 92 -11.84 -1.18 2.75
N THR A 93 -13.03 -1.46 2.24
CA THR A 93 -14.23 -0.70 2.59
C THR A 93 -14.58 -0.88 4.06
N HIS A 94 -14.55 -2.11 4.54
CA HIS A 94 -14.91 -2.43 5.92
C HIS A 94 -13.93 -1.82 6.92
N GLY A 95 -12.62 -1.87 6.61
CA GLY A 95 -11.58 -1.38 7.51
C GLY A 95 -11.19 0.08 7.30
N GLY A 96 -11.65 0.72 6.23
CA GLY A 96 -11.24 2.07 5.90
C GLY A 96 -9.82 2.16 5.34
N PHE A 97 -9.30 1.06 4.80
CA PHE A 97 -7.97 1.01 4.23
C PHE A 97 -8.00 1.27 2.72
N ARG A 98 -6.93 1.86 2.22
CA ARG A 98 -6.73 2.07 0.78
C ARG A 98 -5.65 1.18 0.21
N HIS A 99 -4.93 0.47 1.06
CA HIS A 99 -3.84 -0.42 0.70
C HIS A 99 -3.92 -1.66 1.58
N LEU A 100 -3.63 -2.82 1.01
CA LEU A 100 -3.47 -4.06 1.75
C LEU A 100 -2.11 -4.66 1.40
N ILE A 101 -1.40 -5.14 2.42
CA ILE A 101 -0.19 -5.91 2.22
C ILE A 101 -0.61 -7.32 1.81
N VAL A 102 -0.02 -7.83 0.75
CA VAL A 102 -0.29 -9.18 0.27
C VAL A 102 0.80 -10.10 0.80
N LEU A 103 0.40 -11.07 1.61
CA LEU A 103 1.32 -12.06 2.19
C LEU A 103 1.19 -13.39 1.47
N ASP A 104 2.33 -14.03 1.26
CA ASP A 104 2.41 -15.41 0.79
C ASP A 104 3.44 -16.12 1.64
N GLY A 105 2.98 -17.06 2.46
CA GLY A 105 3.84 -17.64 3.50
C GLY A 105 4.21 -16.58 4.52
N ASP A 106 5.50 -16.40 4.75
CA ASP A 106 6.00 -15.46 5.75
C ASP A 106 6.38 -14.10 5.16
N GLY A 107 6.25 -13.93 3.86
CA GLY A 107 6.74 -12.76 3.17
C GLY A 107 5.67 -11.90 2.56
N ALA A 108 5.92 -10.59 2.56
CA ALA A 108 5.12 -9.64 1.80
C ALA A 108 5.54 -9.73 0.33
N VAL A 109 4.62 -10.13 -0.53
CA VAL A 109 4.89 -10.35 -1.96
C VAL A 109 4.31 -9.24 -2.83
N GLY A 110 3.49 -8.37 -2.26
CA GLY A 110 2.90 -7.27 -3.00
C GLY A 110 2.10 -6.35 -2.11
N ILE A 111 1.65 -5.28 -2.71
CA ILE A 111 0.67 -4.36 -2.12
C ILE A 111 -0.41 -4.14 -3.15
N VAL A 112 -1.67 -4.26 -2.73
CA VAL A 112 -2.81 -3.92 -3.57
C VAL A 112 -3.48 -2.66 -3.03
N SER A 113 -3.77 -1.73 -3.91
CA SER A 113 -4.41 -0.46 -3.57
C SER A 113 -5.81 -0.37 -4.17
N VAL A 114 -6.60 0.58 -3.63
CA VAL A 114 -7.89 0.93 -4.25
C VAL A 114 -7.69 1.31 -5.72
N ARG A 115 -6.61 2.02 -6.02
CA ARG A 115 -6.29 2.41 -7.39
C ARG A 115 -6.10 1.20 -8.30
N ASP A 116 -5.43 0.15 -7.79
CA ASP A 116 -5.23 -1.09 -8.55
C ASP A 116 -6.56 -1.75 -8.89
N ILE A 117 -7.47 -1.79 -7.91
CA ILE A 117 -8.79 -2.38 -8.10
C ILE A 117 -9.59 -1.59 -9.13
N ILE A 118 -9.62 -0.28 -9.00
CA ILE A 118 -10.33 0.59 -9.92
C ILE A 118 -9.79 0.45 -11.33
N ARG A 119 -8.48 0.38 -11.48
CA ARG A 119 -7.84 0.21 -12.79
C ARG A 119 -8.29 -1.09 -13.47
N CYS A 120 -8.43 -2.17 -12.70
CA CYS A 120 -8.87 -3.46 -13.23
C CYS A 120 -10.35 -3.47 -13.62
N TRP A 121 -11.16 -2.64 -12.97
CA TRP A 121 -12.59 -2.54 -13.23
C TRP A 121 -12.98 -1.34 -14.06
N SER A 122 -12.01 -0.59 -14.54
CA SER A 122 -12.27 0.60 -15.33
C SER A 122 -13.08 0.23 -16.58
N PRO A 123 -14.18 0.95 -16.85
CA PRO A 123 -14.93 0.74 -18.10
C PRO A 123 -14.07 0.92 -19.35
N ALA A 124 -13.12 1.83 -19.30
CA ALA A 124 -12.20 2.06 -20.41
C ALA A 124 -11.38 0.81 -20.72
N ARG A 125 -10.90 0.11 -19.67
CA ARG A 125 -10.16 -1.14 -19.84
C ARG A 125 -11.02 -2.25 -20.41
N ARG A 126 -12.26 -2.38 -19.92
CA ARG A 126 -13.19 -3.40 -20.41
C ARG A 126 -13.58 -3.18 -21.85
N ARG A 127 -13.66 -1.92 -22.27
CA ARG A 127 -14.09 -1.55 -23.62
C ARG A 127 -12.92 -1.21 -24.53
N ARG A 128 -11.70 -1.51 -24.11
CA ARG A 128 -10.51 -1.20 -24.91
C ARG A 128 -10.60 -1.69 -26.35
N PRO A 129 -11.00 -2.93 -26.62
CA PRO A 129 -11.09 -3.41 -28.00
C PRO A 129 -12.06 -2.59 -28.84
N ALA A 130 -13.22 -2.24 -28.28
CA ALA A 130 -14.20 -1.42 -28.97
C ALA A 130 -13.73 0.02 -29.15
N VAL A 131 -13.10 0.58 -28.13
CA VAL A 131 -12.55 1.93 -28.18
C VAL A 131 -11.41 2.00 -29.19
N ALA A 132 -10.54 0.99 -29.23
CA ALA A 132 -9.44 0.95 -30.18
C ALA A 132 -9.94 0.85 -31.63
N ALA A 133 -11.08 0.22 -31.86
CA ALA A 133 -11.70 0.14 -33.17
C ALA A 133 -12.36 1.44 -33.61
N GLY A 134 -12.72 2.25 -32.68
CA GLY A 134 -13.28 3.55 -32.95
C GLY A 134 -12.20 4.59 -33.13
#